data_4adfb2e5c4fc03d1ed385519c722fa8d
#
_entry.id   4adfb2e5c4fc03d1ed385519c722fa8d
#
_cell.length_a   1.000
_cell.length_b   1.000
_cell.length_c   1.000
_cell.angle_alpha   90.00
_cell.angle_beta   90.00
_cell.angle_gamma   90.00
#
_symmetry.space_group_name_H-M   'P 1'
#
loop_
_entity.id
_entity.type
_entity.pdbx_description
1 polymer ?
#
loop_
_entity_poly.entity_id
_entity_poly.type
_entity_poly.pdbx_seq_one_letter_code
_entity_poly.pdbx_strand_id
1 'polypeptide(L)'
;MNTPGKDYTHHSWLAAAALIAVLVSVSFIPPQSVGGVKLRRANILSDLLSFDDAEAAEPAAEPALFDEEEFHIDMAAVAERIEADTTPREVQITYEWLLAQDTARRERAEPDSARFVATLTPIEDFSDSGRIQAFCDTLLNAPRPVRIAFLGDSFVEGDILTADLRERLQSAYSGGGAGFAPMASPLTAFRRTVKTQSKGWTTYNIMQRKAAPARLRENFYVSGWVSQPAAGASTRWESTDYRKRLDSCTTARVFFLSPRDSRVEVTLNDAQRREFDIAGDDAVRQIAVSAPRVRSLAFKVLSGAEDFVGYGAVFEGRGVVVDNYSVRSNNGQAMFWTNPSVNAQINAMLGYDLVVLQYGLNIMQPGVKNYTNYAGQIEKMIAYVRQCFPGAAVLVLGVSDRSVKTDAGFEPMDAIPHMLDCQRRAARNTGAAFWPTCDAMRALGGMEQFVKNGWAGKDYTHINYAGGRRVAWALFDAINAGVSEIYTEQRIASLRRRAAQAVLDSARRAAVDRSILPSSAPLNPRAQ
;
A
#
# COMPACT_ATOMS: atom_id res chain seq x y z
N MET A 1 17.02 64.58 19.90
CA MET A 1 15.60 64.48 20.23
C MET A 1 15.05 63.26 19.46
N ASN A 2 14.96 62.11 20.12
CA ASN A 2 14.35 60.93 19.56
C ASN A 2 12.84 60.99 19.83
N THR A 3 12.04 61.08 18.76
CA THR A 3 10.60 60.92 18.86
C THR A 3 10.28 59.46 19.21
N PRO A 4 9.48 59.18 20.25
CA PRO A 4 9.09 57.82 20.58
C PRO A 4 8.22 57.30 19.46
N GLY A 5 8.63 56.14 18.89
CA GLY A 5 7.83 55.41 17.90
C GLY A 5 6.47 55.03 18.50
N LYS A 6 5.38 55.33 17.80
CA LYS A 6 4.05 54.89 18.21
C LYS A 6 4.00 53.37 18.24
N ASP A 7 3.74 52.82 19.41
CA ASP A 7 3.53 51.38 19.60
C ASP A 7 2.15 50.98 19.02
N TYR A 8 2.15 50.24 17.90
CA TYR A 8 0.94 49.74 17.24
C TYR A 8 0.56 48.31 17.67
N THR A 9 1.23 47.76 18.68
CA THR A 9 1.01 46.37 19.13
C THR A 9 -0.43 46.15 19.57
N HIS A 10 -1.04 47.11 20.25
CA HIS A 10 -2.45 47.04 20.65
C HIS A 10 -3.41 47.05 19.47
N HIS A 11 -3.13 47.76 18.40
CA HIS A 11 -3.98 47.78 17.21
C HIS A 11 -3.92 46.43 16.45
N SER A 12 -2.75 45.80 16.41
CA SER A 12 -2.60 44.46 15.80
C SER A 12 -3.36 43.39 16.59
N TRP A 13 -3.34 43.46 17.92
CA TRP A 13 -4.12 42.54 18.77
C TRP A 13 -5.62 42.78 18.64
N LEU A 14 -6.06 44.02 18.57
CA LEU A 14 -7.48 44.36 18.35
C LEU A 14 -7.94 43.90 16.97
N ALA A 15 -7.14 44.03 15.92
CA ALA A 15 -7.47 43.57 14.59
C ALA A 15 -7.54 42.04 14.54
N ALA A 16 -6.61 41.33 15.18
CA ALA A 16 -6.64 39.88 15.28
C ALA A 16 -7.87 39.38 16.06
N ALA A 17 -8.19 40.02 17.20
CA ALA A 17 -9.36 39.69 18.00
C ALA A 17 -10.68 39.92 17.22
N ALA A 18 -10.77 41.03 16.47
CA ALA A 18 -11.92 41.33 15.62
C ALA A 18 -12.07 40.30 14.49
N LEU A 19 -10.95 39.90 13.86
CA LEU A 19 -10.98 38.85 12.82
C LEU A 19 -11.44 37.51 13.39
N ILE A 20 -10.94 37.13 14.55
CA ILE A 20 -11.35 35.89 15.24
C ILE A 20 -12.85 35.96 15.59
N ALA A 21 -13.32 37.09 16.12
CA ALA A 21 -14.74 37.27 16.43
C ALA A 21 -15.64 37.16 15.20
N VAL A 22 -15.21 37.71 14.06
CA VAL A 22 -15.95 37.57 12.77
C VAL A 22 -15.96 36.12 12.32
N LEU A 23 -14.80 35.43 12.35
CA LEU A 23 -14.71 34.03 11.95
C LEU A 23 -15.55 33.10 12.85
N VAL A 24 -15.54 33.36 14.15
CA VAL A 24 -16.41 32.66 15.12
C VAL A 24 -17.86 32.92 14.82
N SER A 25 -18.24 34.19 14.55
CA SER A 25 -19.64 34.56 14.22
C SER A 25 -20.14 33.88 12.96
N VAL A 26 -19.29 33.67 11.95
CA VAL A 26 -19.64 32.93 10.72
C VAL A 26 -20.01 31.46 11.03
N SER A 27 -19.45 30.85 12.07
CA SER A 27 -19.79 29.49 12.49
C SER A 27 -21.20 29.33 13.04
N PHE A 28 -21.87 30.44 13.45
CA PHE A 28 -23.24 30.42 13.95
C PHE A 28 -24.29 30.76 12.87
N ILE A 29 -23.88 31.07 11.63
CA ILE A 29 -24.81 31.32 10.53
C ILE A 29 -25.43 29.99 10.10
N PRO A 30 -26.78 29.85 10.15
CA PRO A 30 -27.44 28.64 9.70
C PRO A 30 -27.24 28.43 8.19
N PRO A 31 -27.32 27.18 7.68
CA PRO A 31 -27.23 26.89 6.26
C PRO A 31 -28.18 27.77 5.43
N GLN A 32 -27.64 28.43 4.42
CA GLN A 32 -28.41 29.34 3.55
C GLN A 32 -28.51 28.73 2.16
N SER A 33 -29.63 28.98 1.47
CA SER A 33 -29.82 28.60 0.07
C SER A 33 -29.83 29.86 -0.79
N VAL A 34 -28.89 29.98 -1.72
CA VAL A 34 -28.83 31.11 -2.66
C VAL A 34 -28.88 30.57 -4.08
N GLY A 35 -29.88 30.97 -4.84
CA GLY A 35 -30.02 30.55 -6.25
C GLY A 35 -30.18 29.04 -6.47
N GLY A 36 -30.77 28.30 -5.50
CA GLY A 36 -30.94 26.84 -5.59
C GLY A 36 -29.74 26.04 -5.14
N VAL A 37 -28.64 26.68 -4.76
CA VAL A 37 -27.44 26.04 -4.21
C VAL A 37 -27.45 26.16 -2.69
N LYS A 38 -27.52 25.05 -1.97
CA LYS A 38 -27.38 25.03 -0.50
C LYS A 38 -25.91 25.27 -0.12
N LEU A 39 -25.66 26.39 0.55
CA LEU A 39 -24.33 26.67 1.12
C LEU A 39 -24.16 25.90 2.42
N ARG A 40 -23.09 25.13 2.53
CA ARG A 40 -22.75 24.43 3.77
C ARG A 40 -22.32 25.42 4.85
N ARG A 41 -22.70 25.15 6.09
CA ARG A 41 -22.23 25.88 7.26
C ARG A 41 -20.69 25.76 7.38
N ALA A 42 -20.01 26.90 7.47
CA ALA A 42 -18.57 26.93 7.74
C ALA A 42 -18.40 26.86 9.27
N ASN A 43 -18.08 25.68 9.81
CA ASN A 43 -17.78 25.52 11.22
C ASN A 43 -16.25 25.58 11.44
N ILE A 44 -15.75 26.76 11.79
CA ILE A 44 -14.32 27.00 12.09
C ILE A 44 -13.96 26.49 13.50
N LEU A 45 -14.95 26.23 14.33
CA LEU A 45 -14.82 25.73 15.69
C LEU A 45 -15.16 24.22 15.79
N SER A 46 -15.05 23.48 14.69
CA SER A 46 -15.40 22.04 14.63
C SER A 46 -14.72 21.19 15.71
N ASP A 47 -13.55 21.62 16.18
CA ASP A 47 -12.79 20.90 17.21
C ASP A 47 -13.24 21.25 18.65
N LEU A 48 -14.03 22.31 18.81
CA LEU A 48 -14.48 22.83 20.10
C LEU A 48 -16.00 22.78 20.28
N LEU A 49 -16.76 22.92 19.21
CA LEU A 49 -18.24 22.98 19.23
C LEU A 49 -18.82 22.06 18.17
N SER A 50 -19.52 21.02 18.60
CA SER A 50 -20.44 20.27 17.75
C SER A 50 -21.81 21.00 17.81
N PHE A 51 -22.24 21.56 16.69
CA PHE A 51 -23.62 22.01 16.56
C PHE A 51 -24.44 20.77 16.19
N ASP A 52 -25.41 20.40 17.03
CA ASP A 52 -26.48 19.49 16.65
C ASP A 52 -27.36 20.24 15.62
N ASP A 53 -26.95 20.17 14.34
CA ASP A 53 -27.87 20.48 13.25
C ASP A 53 -28.84 19.30 13.21
N ALA A 54 -30.02 19.51 13.80
CA ALA A 54 -31.12 18.54 13.84
C ALA A 54 -31.71 18.22 12.45
N GLU A 55 -31.15 18.76 11.40
CA GLU A 55 -31.13 18.25 10.04
C GLU A 55 -29.68 17.91 9.71
N ALA A 56 -29.19 16.78 10.23
CA ALA A 56 -28.13 16.08 9.54
C ALA A 56 -28.65 15.94 8.09
N ALA A 57 -28.09 16.75 7.16
CA ALA A 57 -28.25 16.48 5.76
C ALA A 57 -28.10 14.98 5.62
N GLU A 58 -29.11 14.28 5.11
CA GLU A 58 -28.98 12.87 4.73
C GLU A 58 -27.61 12.74 4.11
N PRO A 59 -26.76 11.84 4.60
CA PRO A 59 -25.44 11.63 4.00
C PRO A 59 -25.73 11.54 2.52
N ALA A 60 -25.15 12.43 1.73
CA ALA A 60 -25.42 12.57 0.29
C ALA A 60 -25.53 11.17 -0.25
N ALA A 61 -26.70 10.78 -0.75
CA ALA A 61 -27.09 9.42 -1.05
C ALA A 61 -25.86 8.72 -1.59
N GLU A 62 -25.35 7.73 -0.83
CA GLU A 62 -24.16 7.00 -1.27
C GLU A 62 -24.45 6.61 -2.71
N PRO A 63 -23.55 6.87 -3.66
CA PRO A 63 -23.83 6.65 -5.07
C PRO A 63 -24.38 5.24 -5.19
N ALA A 64 -25.50 5.11 -5.90
CA ALA A 64 -26.32 3.91 -5.96
C ALA A 64 -25.43 2.67 -5.88
N LEU A 65 -25.71 1.86 -4.87
CA LEU A 65 -25.03 0.60 -4.62
C LEU A 65 -24.93 -0.12 -5.93
N PHE A 66 -23.76 -0.15 -6.56
CA PHE A 66 -23.51 -1.04 -7.64
C PHE A 66 -24.31 -0.80 -8.93
N ASP A 67 -23.72 -0.19 -9.89
CA ASP A 67 -24.13 -0.32 -11.27
C ASP A 67 -23.53 -1.64 -11.81
N GLU A 68 -24.33 -2.70 -11.92
CA GLU A 68 -23.90 -3.99 -12.43
C GLU A 68 -23.38 -3.89 -13.88
N GLU A 69 -23.88 -2.96 -14.68
CA GLU A 69 -23.40 -2.71 -16.04
C GLU A 69 -22.00 -2.09 -16.05
N GLU A 70 -21.67 -1.22 -15.10
CA GLU A 70 -20.31 -0.67 -14.95
C GLU A 70 -19.29 -1.71 -14.42
N PHE A 71 -19.76 -2.81 -13.83
CA PHE A 71 -18.91 -3.91 -13.34
C PHE A 71 -18.67 -5.04 -14.34
N HIS A 72 -19.22 -4.93 -15.52
CA HIS A 72 -18.95 -5.95 -16.52
C HIS A 72 -17.49 -5.80 -16.98
N ILE A 73 -16.67 -6.78 -16.63
CA ILE A 73 -15.30 -6.90 -17.11
C ILE A 73 -15.15 -8.19 -17.91
N ASP A 74 -14.70 -8.05 -19.13
CA ASP A 74 -14.30 -9.18 -19.96
C ASP A 74 -12.88 -9.60 -19.61
N MET A 75 -12.76 -10.68 -18.83
CA MET A 75 -11.48 -11.20 -18.39
C MET A 75 -10.63 -11.77 -19.53
N ALA A 76 -11.27 -12.22 -20.63
CA ALA A 76 -10.53 -12.65 -21.81
C ALA A 76 -9.89 -11.46 -22.53
N ALA A 77 -10.62 -10.36 -22.68
CA ALA A 77 -10.08 -9.12 -23.23
C ALA A 77 -8.95 -8.53 -22.35
N VAL A 78 -9.03 -8.68 -21.03
CA VAL A 78 -7.94 -8.29 -20.12
C VAL A 78 -6.69 -9.13 -20.38
N ALA A 79 -6.83 -10.45 -20.48
CA ALA A 79 -5.72 -11.36 -20.77
C ALA A 79 -5.10 -11.07 -22.14
N GLU A 80 -5.91 -10.93 -23.17
CA GLU A 80 -5.46 -10.60 -24.53
C GLU A 80 -4.69 -9.28 -24.56
N ARG A 81 -5.17 -8.24 -23.86
CA ARG A 81 -4.50 -6.95 -23.79
C ARG A 81 -3.15 -7.01 -23.06
N ILE A 82 -3.00 -7.87 -22.05
CA ILE A 82 -1.73 -8.10 -21.37
C ILE A 82 -0.78 -8.89 -22.27
N GLU A 83 -1.25 -9.94 -22.93
CA GLU A 83 -0.45 -10.78 -23.82
C GLU A 83 0.01 -10.06 -25.09
N ALA A 84 -0.84 -9.20 -25.65
CA ALA A 84 -0.49 -8.38 -26.82
C ALA A 84 0.64 -7.41 -26.54
N ASP A 85 0.88 -7.07 -25.26
CA ASP A 85 1.91 -6.15 -24.83
C ASP A 85 3.25 -6.87 -24.56
N THR A 86 3.75 -7.58 -25.57
CA THR A 86 5.02 -8.34 -25.51
C THR A 86 6.23 -7.52 -25.93
N THR A 87 6.07 -6.23 -26.24
CA THR A 87 7.16 -5.39 -26.74
C THR A 87 8.28 -5.27 -25.70
N PRO A 88 9.55 -5.53 -26.05
CA PRO A 88 10.66 -5.29 -25.16
C PRO A 88 10.67 -3.83 -24.71
N ARG A 89 10.70 -3.61 -23.40
CA ARG A 89 10.64 -2.28 -22.81
C ARG A 89 12.04 -1.75 -22.61
N GLU A 90 12.35 -0.65 -23.21
CA GLU A 90 13.56 0.06 -22.87
C GLU A 90 13.34 0.79 -21.54
N VAL A 91 14.01 0.29 -20.50
CA VAL A 91 13.98 0.89 -19.16
C VAL A 91 15.21 1.77 -19.02
N GLN A 92 15.00 3.04 -18.69
CA GLN A 92 16.11 3.95 -18.37
C GLN A 92 16.67 3.59 -16.99
N ILE A 93 17.65 2.69 -16.97
CA ILE A 93 18.29 2.16 -15.76
C ILE A 93 19.69 2.73 -15.66
N THR A 94 20.03 3.32 -14.51
CA THR A 94 21.41 3.76 -14.26
C THR A 94 22.29 2.57 -13.85
N TYR A 95 23.59 2.66 -14.14
CA TYR A 95 24.56 1.65 -13.75
C TYR A 95 24.60 1.46 -12.22
N GLU A 96 24.46 2.53 -11.47
CA GLU A 96 24.39 2.51 -10.00
C GLU A 96 23.19 1.71 -9.49
N TRP A 97 22.06 1.77 -10.18
CA TRP A 97 20.89 0.95 -9.84
C TRP A 97 21.17 -0.53 -10.08
N LEU A 98 21.81 -0.91 -11.20
CA LEU A 98 22.20 -2.29 -11.48
C LEU A 98 23.14 -2.83 -10.41
N LEU A 99 24.17 -2.08 -10.05
CA LEU A 99 25.08 -2.43 -8.95
C LEU A 99 24.36 -2.61 -7.61
N ALA A 100 23.40 -1.75 -7.30
CA ALA A 100 22.62 -1.85 -6.07
C ALA A 100 21.75 -3.12 -6.05
N GLN A 101 21.26 -3.59 -7.19
CA GLN A 101 20.52 -4.86 -7.30
C GLN A 101 21.43 -6.08 -7.09
N ASP A 102 22.60 -6.11 -7.73
CA ASP A 102 23.54 -7.23 -7.65
C ASP A 102 24.13 -7.41 -6.23
N THR A 103 24.33 -6.31 -5.52
CA THR A 103 24.91 -6.34 -4.16
C THR A 103 23.88 -6.55 -3.06
N ALA A 104 22.57 -6.59 -3.38
CA ALA A 104 21.50 -6.65 -2.41
C ALA A 104 21.27 -8.06 -1.84
N ARG A 105 22.26 -8.63 -1.17
CA ARG A 105 22.01 -9.75 -0.26
C ARG A 105 21.26 -9.21 0.94
N ARG A 106 20.05 -9.71 1.13
CA ARG A 106 19.24 -9.45 2.31
C ARG A 106 19.92 -10.04 3.54
N GLU A 107 20.15 -9.23 4.57
CA GLU A 107 20.45 -9.75 5.90
C GLU A 107 19.20 -10.46 6.42
N ARG A 108 19.33 -11.72 6.79
CA ARG A 108 18.23 -12.52 7.33
C ARG A 108 17.98 -12.06 8.76
N ALA A 109 16.80 -11.52 9.02
CA ALA A 109 16.34 -11.30 10.36
C ALA A 109 15.77 -12.61 10.94
N GLU A 110 16.12 -12.95 12.18
CA GLU A 110 15.41 -14.01 12.90
C GLU A 110 14.00 -13.51 13.26
N PRO A 111 12.94 -14.30 12.93
CA PRO A 111 11.61 -13.94 13.33
C PRO A 111 11.49 -13.91 14.86
N ASP A 112 10.87 -12.88 15.39
CA ASP A 112 10.63 -12.72 16.82
C ASP A 112 9.54 -13.71 17.29
N SER A 113 9.98 -14.93 17.57
CA SER A 113 9.10 -16.02 18.03
C SER A 113 8.59 -15.84 19.47
N ALA A 114 9.11 -14.86 20.22
CA ALA A 114 8.77 -14.66 21.62
C ALA A 114 7.43 -13.92 21.86
N ARG A 115 6.78 -13.40 20.80
CA ARG A 115 5.53 -12.67 20.90
C ARG A 115 4.34 -13.46 20.36
N PHE A 116 4.10 -14.64 20.88
CA PHE A 116 2.78 -15.26 20.77
C PHE A 116 1.83 -14.51 21.73
N VAL A 117 1.26 -13.43 21.23
CA VAL A 117 0.25 -12.69 21.98
C VAL A 117 -1.02 -13.53 21.99
N ALA A 118 -1.65 -13.72 23.16
CA ALA A 118 -2.90 -14.46 23.33
C ALA A 118 -4.11 -13.88 22.53
N THR A 119 -3.90 -12.85 21.74
CA THR A 119 -4.88 -12.10 20.94
C THR A 119 -4.55 -12.10 19.45
N LEU A 120 -3.72 -13.03 18.96
CA LEU A 120 -3.38 -13.11 17.54
C LEU A 120 -4.63 -13.40 16.71
N THR A 121 -4.93 -12.52 15.77
CA THR A 121 -5.93 -12.77 14.71
C THR A 121 -5.19 -13.37 13.50
N PRO A 122 -5.34 -14.67 13.21
CA PRO A 122 -4.57 -15.33 12.18
C PRO A 122 -5.05 -14.94 10.77
N ILE A 123 -4.15 -15.08 9.79
CA ILE A 123 -4.52 -15.06 8.37
C ILE A 123 -5.08 -16.43 8.01
N GLU A 124 -6.26 -16.45 7.41
CA GLU A 124 -6.89 -17.65 6.85
C GLU A 124 -6.40 -17.81 5.40
N ASP A 125 -5.56 -18.80 5.12
CA ASP A 125 -5.10 -19.11 3.74
C ASP A 125 -6.00 -20.21 3.14
N PHE A 126 -6.74 -19.87 2.10
CA PHE A 126 -7.61 -20.79 1.37
C PHE A 126 -6.96 -21.32 0.09
N SER A 127 -5.69 -21.04 -0.15
CA SER A 127 -5.00 -21.56 -1.33
C SER A 127 -4.52 -23.01 -1.12
N ASP A 128 -4.84 -23.91 -2.04
CA ASP A 128 -4.32 -25.28 -2.01
C ASP A 128 -2.79 -25.35 -2.08
N SER A 129 -2.16 -24.30 -2.61
CA SER A 129 -0.71 -24.20 -2.80
C SER A 129 0.02 -23.45 -1.67
N GLY A 130 -0.68 -23.02 -0.61
CA GLY A 130 -0.06 -22.25 0.47
C GLY A 130 0.57 -20.94 -0.01
N ARG A 131 -0.14 -20.13 -0.77
CA ARG A 131 0.42 -18.89 -1.38
C ARG A 131 0.88 -17.87 -0.36
N ILE A 132 0.19 -17.73 0.77
CA ILE A 132 0.64 -16.87 1.87
C ILE A 132 1.87 -17.47 2.54
N GLN A 133 1.94 -18.77 2.66
CA GLN A 133 3.11 -19.47 3.17
C GLN A 133 4.32 -19.26 2.25
N ALA A 134 4.13 -19.35 0.92
CA ALA A 134 5.16 -19.02 -0.06
C ALA A 134 5.60 -17.54 0.03
N PHE A 135 4.68 -16.62 0.26
CA PHE A 135 5.01 -15.21 0.52
C PHE A 135 5.83 -15.06 1.82
N CYS A 136 5.45 -15.74 2.90
CA CYS A 136 6.22 -15.76 4.15
C CYS A 136 7.64 -16.32 3.96
N ASP A 137 7.79 -17.38 3.15
CA ASP A 137 9.10 -17.90 2.77
C ASP A 137 9.91 -16.87 1.97
N THR A 138 9.26 -16.17 1.04
CA THR A 138 9.89 -15.08 0.27
C THR A 138 10.34 -13.94 1.19
N LEU A 139 9.54 -13.53 2.19
CA LEU A 139 9.93 -12.54 3.19
C LEU A 139 11.21 -12.95 3.91
N LEU A 140 11.35 -14.24 4.24
CA LEU A 140 12.49 -14.75 5.00
C LEU A 140 13.74 -14.96 4.15
N ASN A 141 13.59 -15.45 2.92
CA ASN A 141 14.67 -16.05 2.14
C ASN A 141 15.01 -15.36 0.81
N ALA A 142 14.16 -14.47 0.30
CA ALA A 142 14.41 -13.88 -1.01
C ALA A 142 15.69 -13.03 -1.06
N PRO A 143 16.52 -13.18 -2.10
CA PRO A 143 17.74 -12.37 -2.28
C PRO A 143 17.43 -10.98 -2.87
N ARG A 144 16.20 -10.73 -3.30
CA ARG A 144 15.71 -9.50 -3.92
C ARG A 144 14.75 -8.74 -2.99
N PRO A 145 14.43 -7.47 -3.27
CA PRO A 145 13.34 -6.79 -2.57
C PRO A 145 12.03 -7.56 -2.64
N VAL A 146 11.32 -7.63 -1.52
CA VAL A 146 9.99 -8.23 -1.40
C VAL A 146 8.96 -7.11 -1.40
N ARG A 147 7.99 -7.18 -2.31
CA ARG A 147 7.10 -6.06 -2.57
C ARG A 147 5.65 -6.38 -2.27
N ILE A 148 5.01 -5.47 -1.55
CA ILE A 148 3.61 -5.56 -1.18
C ILE A 148 2.86 -4.37 -1.79
N ALA A 149 1.83 -4.64 -2.62
CA ALA A 149 0.88 -3.64 -3.06
C ALA A 149 -0.31 -3.62 -2.10
N PHE A 150 -0.65 -2.45 -1.59
CA PHE A 150 -1.80 -2.27 -0.71
C PHE A 150 -2.85 -1.43 -1.43
N LEU A 151 -3.92 -2.06 -1.91
CA LEU A 151 -5.02 -1.44 -2.62
C LEU A 151 -6.20 -1.27 -1.66
N GLY A 152 -6.73 -0.06 -1.55
CA GLY A 152 -7.81 0.18 -0.60
C GLY A 152 -8.54 1.51 -0.77
N ASP A 153 -9.40 1.79 0.18
CA ASP A 153 -10.22 3.01 0.26
C ASP A 153 -9.65 4.02 1.27
N SER A 154 -10.52 4.84 1.87
CA SER A 154 -10.13 5.85 2.86
C SER A 154 -9.55 5.27 4.15
N PHE A 155 -9.78 3.99 4.45
CA PHE A 155 -9.25 3.33 5.64
C PHE A 155 -7.72 3.22 5.65
N VAL A 156 -7.11 3.16 4.46
CA VAL A 156 -5.64 3.07 4.31
C VAL A 156 -5.04 4.29 3.61
N GLU A 157 -5.85 5.27 3.25
CA GLU A 157 -5.43 6.47 2.53
C GLU A 157 -4.36 7.25 3.31
N GLY A 158 -3.46 7.90 2.57
CA GLY A 158 -2.41 8.73 3.17
C GLY A 158 -1.41 8.01 4.07
N ASP A 159 -1.29 6.70 3.93
CA ASP A 159 -0.45 5.85 4.78
C ASP A 159 -0.95 5.72 6.24
N ILE A 160 -2.24 5.96 6.51
CA ILE A 160 -2.81 5.83 7.86
C ILE A 160 -2.46 4.48 8.51
N LEU A 161 -2.56 3.39 7.75
CA LEU A 161 -2.20 2.04 8.19
C LEU A 161 -0.81 1.62 7.69
N THR A 162 -0.54 1.87 6.41
CA THR A 162 0.64 1.32 5.73
C THR A 162 1.96 1.91 6.23
N ALA A 163 1.98 3.10 6.83
CA ALA A 163 3.20 3.67 7.41
C ALA A 163 3.78 2.79 8.52
N ASP A 164 2.94 2.36 9.46
CA ASP A 164 3.36 1.56 10.61
C ASP A 164 3.59 0.08 10.23
N LEU A 165 2.78 -0.47 9.30
CA LEU A 165 3.03 -1.80 8.73
C LEU A 165 4.38 -1.86 8.02
N ARG A 166 4.68 -0.87 7.18
CA ARG A 166 5.96 -0.73 6.47
C ARG A 166 7.12 -0.65 7.44
N GLU A 167 7.04 0.20 8.48
CA GLU A 167 8.08 0.31 9.50
C GLU A 167 8.38 -1.02 10.19
N ARG A 168 7.33 -1.76 10.58
CA ARG A 168 7.46 -3.06 11.22
C ARG A 168 8.10 -4.09 10.30
N LEU A 169 7.58 -4.23 9.08
CA LEU A 169 8.12 -5.18 8.09
C LEU A 169 9.57 -4.85 7.73
N GLN A 170 9.89 -3.59 7.47
CA GLN A 170 11.24 -3.15 7.15
C GLN A 170 12.21 -3.30 8.33
N SER A 171 11.72 -3.19 9.56
CA SER A 171 12.54 -3.40 10.75
C SER A 171 12.81 -4.88 11.01
N ALA A 172 11.84 -5.75 10.77
CA ALA A 172 11.98 -7.19 10.98
C ALA A 172 12.71 -7.90 9.84
N TYR A 173 12.46 -7.49 8.59
CA TYR A 173 12.92 -8.20 7.38
C TYR A 173 13.82 -7.37 6.49
N SER A 174 14.46 -6.35 7.03
CA SER A 174 15.19 -5.33 6.29
C SER A 174 14.29 -4.53 5.34
N GLY A 175 14.77 -3.41 4.88
CA GLY A 175 14.06 -2.55 3.95
C GLY A 175 14.23 -1.07 4.29
N GLY A 176 13.72 -0.23 3.43
CA GLY A 176 13.74 1.21 3.59
C GLY A 176 12.97 1.90 2.48
N GLY A 177 12.69 3.18 2.69
CA GLY A 177 11.93 4.00 1.76
C GLY A 177 10.42 3.95 1.97
N ALA A 178 9.72 4.92 1.39
CA ALA A 178 8.30 5.15 1.60
C ALA A 178 7.40 4.41 0.61
N GLY A 179 7.98 3.64 -0.33
CA GLY A 179 7.23 3.03 -1.42
C GLY A 179 6.71 4.06 -2.42
N PHE A 180 5.59 3.76 -3.05
CA PHE A 180 5.00 4.61 -4.10
C PHE A 180 4.47 5.95 -3.58
N ALA A 181 4.75 7.01 -4.33
CA ALA A 181 4.18 8.35 -4.17
C ALA A 181 3.70 8.86 -5.53
N PRO A 182 2.44 9.34 -5.67
CA PRO A 182 1.92 9.82 -6.95
C PRO A 182 2.69 11.04 -7.46
N MET A 183 2.62 11.28 -8.77
CA MET A 183 3.26 12.44 -9.42
C MET A 183 2.73 13.76 -8.85
N ALA A 184 1.42 13.87 -8.77
CA ALA A 184 0.73 14.94 -8.08
C ALA A 184 -0.60 14.40 -7.57
N SER A 185 -1.02 14.82 -6.38
CA SER A 185 -2.30 14.41 -5.79
C SER A 185 -2.62 15.27 -4.59
N PRO A 186 -3.88 15.61 -4.34
CA PRO A 186 -4.29 16.26 -3.09
C PRO A 186 -3.91 15.46 -1.83
N LEU A 187 -3.79 14.13 -1.93
CA LEU A 187 -3.39 13.26 -0.82
C LEU A 187 -1.99 13.57 -0.29
N THR A 188 -1.13 14.16 -1.12
CA THR A 188 0.24 14.50 -0.72
C THR A 188 0.30 15.55 0.37
N ALA A 189 -0.76 16.35 0.54
CA ALA A 189 -0.83 17.41 1.55
C ALA A 189 -0.88 16.87 2.99
N PHE A 190 -1.46 15.66 3.21
CA PHE A 190 -1.59 15.06 4.54
C PHE A 190 -0.79 13.77 4.74
N ARG A 191 -0.19 13.23 3.68
CA ARG A 191 0.69 12.07 3.77
C ARG A 191 1.99 12.43 4.51
N ARG A 192 2.24 11.76 5.63
CA ARG A 192 3.36 12.10 6.53
C ARG A 192 4.68 11.43 6.17
N THR A 193 4.64 10.38 5.33
CA THR A 193 5.83 9.57 5.00
C THR A 193 6.68 10.14 3.89
N VAL A 194 6.09 10.97 3.03
CA VAL A 194 6.77 11.66 1.92
C VAL A 194 6.22 13.07 1.83
N LYS A 195 7.11 14.05 1.79
CA LYS A 195 6.76 15.43 1.46
C LYS A 195 6.82 15.58 -0.05
N THR A 196 5.73 16.01 -0.67
CA THR A 196 5.64 16.18 -2.12
C THR A 196 5.34 17.63 -2.47
N GLN A 197 6.09 18.16 -3.41
CA GLN A 197 5.89 19.49 -3.99
C GLN A 197 5.75 19.33 -5.49
N SER A 198 4.59 19.66 -6.04
CA SER A 198 4.30 19.52 -7.47
C SER A 198 3.85 20.84 -8.07
N LYS A 199 4.24 21.09 -9.32
CA LYS A 199 3.91 22.29 -10.07
C LYS A 199 3.67 21.94 -11.54
N GLY A 200 2.67 22.58 -12.15
CA GLY A 200 2.39 22.47 -13.58
C GLY A 200 1.75 21.15 -14.02
N TRP A 201 1.23 20.36 -13.11
CA TRP A 201 0.48 19.13 -13.37
C TRP A 201 -1.02 19.35 -13.28
N THR A 202 -1.77 18.81 -14.24
CA THR A 202 -3.21 18.58 -14.12
C THR A 202 -3.44 17.13 -13.75
N THR A 203 -4.04 16.87 -12.58
CA THR A 203 -4.16 15.52 -12.04
C THR A 203 -5.62 15.07 -12.01
N TYR A 204 -5.85 13.82 -12.37
CA TYR A 204 -7.17 13.20 -12.42
C TYR A 204 -7.23 12.00 -11.49
N ASN A 205 -8.35 11.89 -10.78
CA ASN A 205 -8.68 10.76 -9.92
C ASN A 205 -9.55 9.77 -10.69
N ILE A 206 -9.32 8.48 -10.51
CA ILE A 206 -10.06 7.42 -11.20
C ILE A 206 -11.57 7.44 -10.88
N MET A 207 -11.97 7.84 -9.66
CA MET A 207 -13.38 7.99 -9.29
C MET A 207 -14.07 9.12 -10.09
N GLN A 208 -13.30 10.04 -10.65
CA GLN A 208 -13.74 11.13 -11.50
C GLN A 208 -13.22 10.99 -12.93
N ARG A 209 -12.92 9.76 -13.38
CA ARG A 209 -12.28 9.45 -14.65
C ARG A 209 -12.97 10.07 -15.88
N LYS A 210 -14.29 10.26 -15.81
CA LYS A 210 -15.07 10.89 -16.90
C LYS A 210 -14.62 12.32 -17.22
N ALA A 211 -14.01 13.01 -16.26
CA ALA A 211 -13.46 14.36 -16.44
C ALA A 211 -12.06 14.36 -17.09
N ALA A 212 -11.39 13.21 -17.12
CA ALA A 212 -10.07 13.09 -17.71
C ALA A 212 -10.14 13.05 -19.25
N PRO A 213 -9.18 13.66 -19.96
CA PRO A 213 -8.98 13.44 -21.39
C PRO A 213 -8.88 11.94 -21.72
N ALA A 214 -9.31 11.55 -22.93
CA ALA A 214 -9.37 10.15 -23.34
C ALA A 214 -8.06 9.42 -23.08
N ARG A 215 -6.94 10.01 -23.49
CA ARG A 215 -5.60 9.43 -23.29
C ARG A 215 -5.30 9.09 -21.84
N LEU A 216 -5.60 9.99 -20.91
CA LEU A 216 -5.37 9.75 -19.47
C LEU A 216 -6.39 8.76 -18.91
N ARG A 217 -7.65 8.89 -19.33
CA ARG A 217 -8.74 8.00 -18.90
C ARG A 217 -8.47 6.52 -19.22
N GLU A 218 -7.82 6.26 -20.34
CA GLU A 218 -7.48 4.92 -20.83
C GLU A 218 -6.19 4.36 -20.22
N ASN A 219 -5.43 5.17 -19.47
CA ASN A 219 -4.12 4.79 -18.96
C ASN A 219 -3.98 4.93 -17.44
N PHE A 220 -5.07 4.77 -16.70
CA PHE A 220 -4.97 4.70 -15.24
C PHE A 220 -4.20 3.45 -14.79
N TYR A 221 -3.30 3.65 -13.85
CA TYR A 221 -2.64 2.62 -13.07
C TYR A 221 -3.47 2.33 -11.80
N VAL A 222 -3.23 1.22 -11.11
CA VAL A 222 -3.92 0.85 -9.84
C VAL A 222 -3.76 1.89 -8.73
N SER A 223 -2.84 2.84 -8.85
CA SER A 223 -2.73 3.98 -7.95
C SER A 223 -3.97 4.89 -7.96
N GLY A 224 -4.79 4.80 -9.01
CA GLY A 224 -5.98 5.61 -9.19
C GLY A 224 -5.72 7.09 -9.51
N TRP A 225 -4.46 7.46 -9.81
CA TRP A 225 -4.05 8.81 -10.14
C TRP A 225 -3.24 8.85 -11.41
N VAL A 226 -3.55 9.79 -12.30
CA VAL A 226 -2.78 10.11 -13.50
C VAL A 226 -2.62 11.61 -13.59
N SER A 227 -1.46 12.06 -14.07
CA SER A 227 -1.11 13.47 -14.14
C SER A 227 -0.60 13.84 -15.53
N GLN A 228 -1.16 14.91 -16.12
CA GLN A 228 -0.72 15.50 -17.38
C GLN A 228 0.15 16.72 -17.10
N PRO A 229 1.37 16.80 -17.66
CA PRO A 229 2.23 17.95 -17.45
C PRO A 229 1.87 19.11 -18.39
N ALA A 230 2.03 20.33 -17.92
CA ALA A 230 2.35 21.47 -18.77
C ALA A 230 3.88 21.51 -19.04
N ALA A 231 4.31 22.31 -20.01
CA ALA A 231 5.74 22.52 -20.24
C ALA A 231 6.43 23.02 -18.96
N GLY A 232 7.51 22.38 -18.55
CA GLY A 232 8.23 22.68 -17.32
C GLY A 232 7.58 22.17 -16.03
N ALA A 233 6.55 21.33 -16.14
CA ALA A 233 5.94 20.66 -14.96
C ALA A 233 7.00 19.88 -14.19
N SER A 234 6.90 19.95 -12.86
CA SER A 234 7.88 19.28 -11.99
C SER A 234 7.24 18.76 -10.71
N THR A 235 7.83 17.71 -10.18
CA THR A 235 7.51 17.18 -8.85
C THR A 235 8.81 16.90 -8.10
N ARG A 236 8.85 17.30 -6.84
CA ARG A 236 9.92 16.97 -5.91
C ARG A 236 9.33 16.19 -4.74
N TRP A 237 9.87 15.02 -4.50
CA TRP A 237 9.57 14.20 -3.34
C TRP A 237 10.76 14.23 -2.38
N GLU A 238 10.45 14.24 -1.10
CA GLU A 238 11.44 14.27 -0.03
C GLU A 238 11.02 13.30 1.08
N SER A 239 11.95 12.45 1.51
CA SER A 239 11.70 11.56 2.64
C SER A 239 11.57 12.35 3.94
N THR A 240 10.77 11.83 4.87
CA THR A 240 10.53 12.41 6.18
C THR A 240 11.08 11.50 7.28
N ASP A 241 11.14 12.02 8.49
CA ASP A 241 11.50 11.30 9.72
C ASP A 241 10.29 10.77 10.49
N TYR A 242 9.10 10.79 9.87
CA TYR A 242 7.84 10.40 10.51
C TYR A 242 7.85 8.96 11.04
N ARG A 243 8.54 8.05 10.34
CA ARG A 243 8.78 6.67 10.76
C ARG A 243 10.24 6.29 10.48
N LYS A 244 10.73 5.32 11.24
CA LYS A 244 12.07 4.75 11.00
C LYS A 244 12.16 4.19 9.58
N ARG A 245 13.36 4.18 9.01
CA ARG A 245 13.72 3.61 7.71
C ARG A 245 13.10 4.26 6.46
N LEU A 246 12.28 5.30 6.60
CA LEU A 246 11.83 6.08 5.43
C LEU A 246 13.01 6.72 4.70
N ASP A 247 14.03 7.14 5.44
CA ASP A 247 15.24 7.76 4.94
C ASP A 247 16.37 6.76 4.61
N SER A 248 16.13 5.46 4.77
CA SER A 248 17.04 4.37 4.36
C SER A 248 16.82 3.93 2.92
N CYS A 249 16.22 4.77 2.10
CA CYS A 249 16.02 4.58 0.68
C CYS A 249 17.37 4.67 -0.06
N THR A 250 17.64 3.70 -0.93
CA THR A 250 18.86 3.68 -1.76
C THR A 250 18.55 3.81 -3.25
N THR A 251 17.29 3.66 -3.64
CA THR A 251 16.84 3.72 -5.02
C THR A 251 15.52 4.48 -5.11
N ALA A 252 15.39 5.31 -6.12
CA ALA A 252 14.13 5.92 -6.52
C ALA A 252 13.86 5.65 -7.99
N ARG A 253 12.60 5.32 -8.32
CA ARG A 253 12.15 5.02 -9.68
C ARG A 253 10.97 5.91 -10.03
N VAL A 254 11.02 6.61 -11.16
CA VAL A 254 9.90 7.41 -11.68
C VAL A 254 9.24 6.66 -12.81
N PHE A 255 7.91 6.60 -12.79
CA PHE A 255 7.10 5.92 -13.81
C PHE A 255 6.24 6.91 -14.57
N PHE A 256 6.26 6.81 -15.88
CA PHE A 256 5.49 7.64 -16.79
C PHE A 256 5.27 6.95 -18.15
N LEU A 257 4.39 7.51 -18.96
CA LEU A 257 4.18 7.11 -20.34
C LEU A 257 4.40 8.34 -21.22
N SER A 258 5.18 8.20 -22.27
CA SER A 258 5.53 9.27 -23.20
C SER A 258 5.33 8.79 -24.64
N PRO A 259 4.13 9.00 -25.23
CA PRO A 259 3.85 8.49 -26.58
C PRO A 259 4.59 9.25 -27.68
N ARG A 260 5.11 10.42 -27.35
CA ARG A 260 5.94 11.26 -28.24
C ARG A 260 7.32 11.44 -27.63
N ASP A 261 8.28 11.81 -28.48
CA ASP A 261 9.61 12.18 -28.00
C ASP A 261 9.52 13.26 -26.94
N SER A 262 10.18 13.03 -25.84
CA SER A 262 10.19 13.96 -24.73
C SER A 262 11.59 14.07 -24.11
N ARG A 263 11.82 15.16 -23.42
CA ARG A 263 13.03 15.37 -22.63
C ARG A 263 12.65 15.63 -21.19
N VAL A 264 13.23 14.87 -20.30
CA VAL A 264 12.95 14.94 -18.88
C VAL A 264 14.24 15.11 -18.08
N GLU A 265 14.11 15.70 -16.90
CA GLU A 265 15.21 15.92 -15.97
C GLU A 265 14.91 15.22 -14.65
N VAL A 266 15.91 14.56 -14.13
CA VAL A 266 15.89 13.97 -12.78
C VAL A 266 16.99 14.62 -11.95
N THR A 267 16.64 15.11 -10.75
CA THR A 267 17.60 15.64 -9.80
C THR A 267 17.55 14.82 -8.52
N LEU A 268 18.66 14.18 -8.17
CA LEU A 268 18.81 13.35 -6.99
C LEU A 268 19.49 14.14 -5.86
N ASN A 269 18.90 14.13 -4.67
CA ASN A 269 19.41 14.79 -3.47
C ASN A 269 19.73 16.28 -3.66
N ASP A 270 18.95 16.95 -4.51
CA ASP A 270 19.09 18.37 -4.86
C ASP A 270 20.47 18.77 -5.47
N ALA A 271 21.29 17.79 -5.83
CA ALA A 271 22.66 17.99 -6.28
C ALA A 271 22.96 17.32 -7.65
N GLN A 272 22.58 16.07 -7.82
CA GLN A 272 22.91 15.30 -9.01
C GLN A 272 21.79 15.43 -10.05
N ARG A 273 22.01 16.28 -11.02
CA ARG A 273 21.07 16.54 -12.12
C ARG A 273 21.45 15.73 -13.35
N ARG A 274 20.49 15.05 -13.95
CA ARG A 274 20.63 14.31 -15.23
C ARG A 274 19.42 14.58 -16.11
N GLU A 275 19.67 14.73 -17.39
CA GLU A 275 18.64 14.86 -18.43
C GLU A 275 18.58 13.57 -19.24
N PHE A 276 17.39 13.21 -19.69
CA PHE A 276 17.13 12.01 -20.48
C PHE A 276 16.28 12.40 -21.69
N ASP A 277 16.75 12.02 -22.88
CA ASP A 277 15.95 12.06 -24.08
C ASP A 277 15.18 10.74 -24.19
N ILE A 278 13.86 10.82 -24.22
CA ILE A 278 12.95 9.69 -24.23
C ILE A 278 12.33 9.57 -25.60
N ALA A 279 12.61 8.49 -26.32
CA ALA A 279 11.94 8.18 -27.58
C ALA A 279 10.45 7.89 -27.34
N GLY A 280 9.58 8.43 -28.16
CA GLY A 280 8.13 8.27 -28.06
C GLY A 280 7.71 6.81 -28.24
N ASP A 281 6.88 6.31 -27.29
CA ASP A 281 6.33 4.95 -27.33
C ASP A 281 5.11 4.88 -26.39
N ASP A 282 4.17 4.02 -26.71
CA ASP A 282 2.98 3.76 -25.89
C ASP A 282 3.23 2.80 -24.71
N ALA A 283 4.50 2.54 -24.39
CA ALA A 283 4.91 1.75 -23.25
C ALA A 283 5.20 2.59 -22.01
N VAL A 284 4.97 2.02 -20.82
CA VAL A 284 5.40 2.63 -19.56
C VAL A 284 6.92 2.71 -19.51
N ARG A 285 7.43 3.90 -19.20
CA ARG A 285 8.85 4.17 -19.00
C ARG A 285 9.20 4.22 -17.53
N GLN A 286 10.42 3.82 -17.20
CA GLN A 286 11.00 3.94 -15.89
C GLN A 286 12.35 4.64 -15.96
N ILE A 287 12.58 5.61 -15.07
CA ILE A 287 13.92 6.12 -14.78
C ILE A 287 14.25 5.71 -13.33
N ALA A 288 15.31 4.93 -13.18
CA ALA A 288 15.79 4.50 -11.86
C ALA A 288 17.12 5.19 -11.54
N VAL A 289 17.21 5.76 -10.33
CA VAL A 289 18.42 6.40 -9.82
C VAL A 289 18.74 5.86 -8.43
N SER A 290 20.03 5.74 -8.12
CA SER A 290 20.49 5.20 -6.84
C SER A 290 21.58 6.06 -6.22
N ALA A 291 21.61 6.06 -4.89
CA ALA A 291 22.68 6.63 -4.07
C ALA A 291 22.79 5.82 -2.78
N PRO A 292 23.89 5.94 -2.02
CA PRO A 292 23.98 5.34 -0.69
C PRO A 292 22.81 5.73 0.21
N ARG A 293 22.26 6.94 0.01
CA ARG A 293 21.02 7.41 0.65
C ARG A 293 20.31 8.38 -0.30
N VAL A 294 19.08 8.05 -0.66
CA VAL A 294 18.19 8.91 -1.43
C VAL A 294 17.28 9.66 -0.45
N ARG A 295 17.49 10.96 -0.31
CA ARG A 295 16.69 11.85 0.55
C ARG A 295 15.62 12.57 -0.22
N SER A 296 15.94 13.00 -1.44
CA SER A 296 15.00 13.68 -2.32
C SER A 296 15.20 13.28 -3.76
N LEU A 297 14.13 13.33 -4.53
CA LEU A 297 14.10 13.16 -5.96
C LEU A 297 13.22 14.25 -6.57
N ALA A 298 13.72 14.95 -7.57
CA ALA A 298 12.90 15.82 -8.39
C ALA A 298 12.84 15.28 -9.83
N PHE A 299 11.66 15.36 -10.41
CA PHE A 299 11.39 15.02 -11.81
C PHE A 299 10.76 16.21 -12.52
N LYS A 300 11.23 16.53 -13.72
CA LYS A 300 10.76 17.67 -14.48
C LYS A 300 10.61 17.29 -15.95
N VAL A 301 9.51 17.68 -16.59
CA VAL A 301 9.29 17.54 -18.02
C VAL A 301 9.79 18.81 -18.70
N LEU A 302 10.86 18.70 -19.48
CA LEU A 302 11.48 19.83 -20.17
C LEU A 302 10.79 20.13 -21.50
N SER A 303 10.47 19.07 -22.27
CA SER A 303 9.74 19.14 -23.55
C SER A 303 8.95 17.86 -23.79
N GLY A 304 8.06 17.85 -24.79
CA GLY A 304 7.26 16.67 -25.14
C GLY A 304 6.14 16.36 -24.11
N ALA A 305 5.51 17.41 -23.59
CA ALA A 305 4.44 17.27 -22.58
C ALA A 305 3.10 16.77 -23.15
N GLU A 306 2.93 16.77 -24.46
CA GLU A 306 1.68 16.38 -25.13
C GLU A 306 1.45 14.87 -24.97
N ASP A 307 0.26 14.49 -24.56
CA ASP A 307 -0.15 13.11 -24.30
C ASP A 307 0.67 12.37 -23.24
N PHE A 308 1.56 13.05 -22.54
CA PHE A 308 2.38 12.48 -21.48
C PHE A 308 1.51 12.11 -20.25
N VAL A 309 1.75 10.94 -19.67
CA VAL A 309 1.05 10.47 -18.47
C VAL A 309 2.06 10.23 -17.34
N GLY A 310 2.00 11.06 -16.31
CA GLY A 310 2.80 10.88 -15.10
C GLY A 310 2.08 10.02 -14.08
N TYR A 311 2.73 8.95 -13.60
CA TYR A 311 2.18 8.07 -12.54
C TYR A 311 2.69 8.45 -11.16
N GLY A 312 3.99 8.47 -10.96
CA GLY A 312 4.61 8.75 -9.68
C GLY A 312 6.01 8.19 -9.54
N ALA A 313 6.50 8.15 -8.31
CA ALA A 313 7.79 7.58 -8.01
C ALA A 313 7.69 6.54 -6.90
N VAL A 314 8.60 5.56 -6.91
CA VAL A 314 8.77 4.56 -5.86
C VAL A 314 10.10 4.82 -5.15
N PHE A 315 10.07 4.85 -3.83
CA PHE A 315 11.24 5.01 -2.97
C PHE A 315 11.48 3.69 -2.23
N GLU A 316 12.61 3.05 -2.50
CA GLU A 316 12.90 1.71 -2.01
C GLU A 316 14.32 1.59 -1.47
N GLY A 317 14.45 0.80 -0.41
CA GLY A 317 15.70 0.27 0.08
C GLY A 317 15.81 -1.23 -0.25
N ARG A 318 16.85 -1.87 0.27
CA ARG A 318 16.98 -3.31 0.23
C ARG A 318 15.97 -3.96 1.17
N GLY A 319 15.36 -5.05 0.77
CA GLY A 319 14.41 -5.81 1.59
C GLY A 319 12.94 -5.47 1.28
N VAL A 320 12.11 -5.22 2.30
CA VAL A 320 10.66 -5.06 2.11
C VAL A 320 10.30 -3.67 1.62
N VAL A 321 9.42 -3.62 0.63
CA VAL A 321 8.79 -2.41 0.11
C VAL A 321 7.27 -2.57 0.21
N VAL A 322 6.60 -1.54 0.75
CA VAL A 322 5.13 -1.51 0.83
C VAL A 322 4.63 -0.28 0.09
N ASP A 323 3.93 -0.52 -1.01
CA ASP A 323 3.34 0.52 -1.84
C ASP A 323 1.86 0.71 -1.46
N ASN A 324 1.42 1.94 -1.28
CA ASN A 324 0.04 2.28 -0.95
C ASN A 324 -0.67 2.85 -2.19
N TYR A 325 -1.72 2.15 -2.62
CA TYR A 325 -2.56 2.47 -3.77
C TYR A 325 -4.02 2.67 -3.33
N SER A 326 -4.24 3.55 -2.39
CA SER A 326 -5.56 3.85 -1.86
C SER A 326 -6.24 5.01 -2.58
N VAL A 327 -7.54 4.86 -2.77
CA VAL A 327 -8.40 5.90 -3.34
C VAL A 327 -9.68 5.99 -2.51
N ARG A 328 -9.94 7.16 -1.95
CA ARG A 328 -11.13 7.45 -1.13
C ARG A 328 -12.44 7.12 -1.85
N SER A 329 -13.44 6.66 -1.11
CA SER A 329 -14.78 6.31 -1.60
C SER A 329 -14.80 5.17 -2.65
N ASN A 330 -13.70 4.43 -2.78
CA ASN A 330 -13.59 3.29 -3.69
C ASN A 330 -14.15 2.04 -3.01
N ASN A 331 -15.01 1.33 -3.73
CA ASN A 331 -15.54 0.02 -3.31
C ASN A 331 -14.81 -1.18 -3.95
N GLY A 332 -13.68 -0.91 -4.62
CA GLY A 332 -12.91 -1.87 -5.41
C GLY A 332 -13.22 -1.83 -6.91
N GLN A 333 -14.39 -1.36 -7.31
CA GLN A 333 -14.84 -1.27 -8.70
C GLN A 333 -13.89 -0.47 -9.59
N ALA A 334 -13.31 0.60 -9.07
CA ALA A 334 -12.40 1.45 -9.83
C ALA A 334 -11.18 0.69 -10.38
N MET A 335 -10.84 -0.47 -9.83
CA MET A 335 -9.78 -1.34 -10.33
C MET A 335 -10.03 -1.74 -11.80
N PHE A 336 -11.27 -1.99 -12.19
CA PHE A 336 -11.63 -2.40 -13.54
C PHE A 336 -11.53 -1.27 -14.57
N TRP A 337 -11.41 -0.04 -14.12
CA TRP A 337 -11.20 1.14 -14.97
C TRP A 337 -9.71 1.45 -15.19
N THR A 338 -8.83 0.71 -14.55
CA THR A 338 -7.39 0.83 -14.80
C THR A 338 -7.01 0.13 -16.10
N ASN A 339 -5.86 0.48 -16.66
CA ASN A 339 -5.33 -0.17 -17.83
C ASN A 339 -4.59 -1.46 -17.43
N PRO A 340 -5.07 -2.66 -17.78
CA PRO A 340 -4.40 -3.90 -17.39
C PRO A 340 -2.98 -4.03 -17.97
N SER A 341 -2.73 -3.50 -19.17
CA SER A 341 -1.39 -3.49 -19.75
C SER A 341 -0.44 -2.59 -18.94
N VAL A 342 -0.87 -1.39 -18.55
CA VAL A 342 -0.07 -0.50 -17.66
C VAL A 342 0.22 -1.19 -16.33
N ASN A 343 -0.77 -1.85 -15.73
CA ASN A 343 -0.59 -2.59 -14.49
C ASN A 343 0.44 -3.72 -14.65
N ALA A 344 0.33 -4.51 -15.71
CA ALA A 344 1.26 -5.61 -15.99
C ALA A 344 2.68 -5.11 -16.28
N GLN A 345 2.83 -4.02 -17.05
CA GLN A 345 4.12 -3.41 -17.35
C GLN A 345 4.82 -2.91 -16.09
N ILE A 346 4.12 -2.19 -15.23
CA ILE A 346 4.69 -1.71 -13.97
C ILE A 346 5.01 -2.89 -13.05
N ASN A 347 4.15 -3.92 -13.00
CA ASN A 347 4.45 -5.13 -12.25
C ASN A 347 5.69 -5.87 -12.78
N ALA A 348 5.87 -5.95 -14.09
CA ALA A 348 7.08 -6.55 -14.67
C ALA A 348 8.37 -5.84 -14.23
N MET A 349 8.30 -4.52 -13.99
CA MET A 349 9.41 -3.72 -13.50
C MET A 349 9.60 -3.78 -11.97
N LEU A 350 8.53 -3.92 -11.21
CA LEU A 350 8.54 -3.88 -9.74
C LEU A 350 8.54 -5.27 -9.10
N GLY A 351 7.72 -6.20 -9.58
CA GLY A 351 7.59 -7.56 -9.08
C GLY A 351 6.91 -7.64 -7.72
N TYR A 352 5.56 -7.68 -7.69
CA TYR A 352 4.81 -7.81 -6.44
C TYR A 352 4.73 -9.27 -5.99
N ASP A 353 4.96 -9.50 -4.70
CA ASP A 353 4.86 -10.80 -4.03
C ASP A 353 3.53 -10.96 -3.29
N LEU A 354 2.95 -9.84 -2.85
CA LEU A 354 1.65 -9.80 -2.19
C LEU A 354 0.84 -8.59 -2.67
N VAL A 355 -0.41 -8.83 -3.01
CA VAL A 355 -1.42 -7.77 -3.24
C VAL A 355 -2.47 -7.88 -2.15
N VAL A 356 -2.65 -6.80 -1.40
CA VAL A 356 -3.66 -6.68 -0.34
C VAL A 356 -4.84 -5.89 -0.88
N LEU A 357 -6.05 -6.41 -0.71
CA LEU A 357 -7.32 -5.78 -1.10
C LEU A 357 -8.10 -5.38 0.15
N GLN A 358 -8.25 -4.07 0.38
CA GLN A 358 -9.00 -3.53 1.51
C GLN A 358 -10.17 -2.69 0.98
N TYR A 359 -11.34 -3.29 0.86
CA TYR A 359 -12.56 -2.67 0.37
C TYR A 359 -13.78 -3.19 1.15
N GLY A 360 -14.95 -2.62 0.90
CA GLY A 360 -16.24 -3.08 1.45
C GLY A 360 -16.90 -2.08 2.38
N LEU A 361 -16.14 -1.18 3.02
CA LEU A 361 -16.72 -0.15 3.90
C LEU A 361 -17.73 0.75 3.19
N ASN A 362 -17.48 1.06 1.91
CA ASN A 362 -18.31 1.92 1.08
C ASN A 362 -19.53 1.21 0.48
N ILE A 363 -19.71 -0.08 0.76
CA ILE A 363 -20.86 -0.90 0.32
C ILE A 363 -21.82 -1.17 1.48
N MET A 364 -21.29 -1.19 2.72
CA MET A 364 -22.11 -1.52 3.89
C MET A 364 -23.14 -0.45 4.21
N GLN A 365 -24.37 -0.92 4.45
CA GLN A 365 -25.47 -0.09 4.93
C GLN A 365 -26.16 -0.78 6.11
N PRO A 366 -26.67 -0.02 7.12
CA PRO A 366 -27.46 -0.58 8.21
C PRO A 366 -28.65 -1.37 7.66
N GLY A 367 -28.94 -2.52 8.24
CA GLY A 367 -30.06 -3.38 7.84
C GLY A 367 -29.82 -4.26 6.62
N VAL A 368 -28.77 -4.02 5.84
CA VAL A 368 -28.42 -4.85 4.68
C VAL A 368 -27.70 -6.12 5.13
N LYS A 369 -28.24 -7.28 4.79
CA LYS A 369 -27.73 -8.60 5.20
C LYS A 369 -27.29 -9.46 4.04
N ASN A 370 -27.56 -9.08 2.80
CA ASN A 370 -27.19 -9.86 1.61
C ASN A 370 -26.20 -9.11 0.73
N TYR A 371 -24.98 -9.65 0.65
CA TYR A 371 -23.89 -9.14 -0.16
C TYR A 371 -23.42 -10.13 -1.23
N THR A 372 -24.30 -11.02 -1.70
CA THR A 372 -23.94 -12.10 -2.65
C THR A 372 -23.38 -11.53 -3.95
N ASN A 373 -23.98 -10.47 -4.49
CA ASN A 373 -23.47 -9.82 -5.71
C ASN A 373 -22.07 -9.22 -5.47
N TYR A 374 -21.85 -8.61 -4.31
CA TYR A 374 -20.53 -8.07 -3.98
C TYR A 374 -19.47 -9.18 -3.80
N ALA A 375 -19.85 -10.38 -3.31
CA ALA A 375 -18.92 -11.51 -3.30
C ALA A 375 -18.42 -11.86 -4.70
N GLY A 376 -19.32 -11.96 -5.70
CA GLY A 376 -18.94 -12.16 -7.09
C GLY A 376 -18.03 -11.07 -7.66
N GLN A 377 -18.17 -9.83 -7.18
CA GLN A 377 -17.27 -8.74 -7.58
C GLN A 377 -15.89 -8.87 -6.94
N ILE A 378 -15.80 -9.25 -5.68
CA ILE A 378 -14.50 -9.53 -5.03
C ILE A 378 -13.79 -10.67 -5.76
N GLU A 379 -14.49 -11.72 -6.18
CA GLU A 379 -13.93 -12.81 -6.97
C GLU A 379 -13.36 -12.31 -8.31
N LYS A 380 -14.07 -11.41 -9.01
CA LYS A 380 -13.58 -10.76 -10.23
C LYS A 380 -12.36 -9.87 -9.95
N MET A 381 -12.35 -9.11 -8.84
CA MET A 381 -11.19 -8.31 -8.44
C MET A 381 -9.95 -9.18 -8.22
N ILE A 382 -10.10 -10.33 -7.53
CA ILE A 382 -9.00 -11.26 -7.29
C ILE A 382 -8.49 -11.84 -8.62
N ALA A 383 -9.40 -12.20 -9.53
CA ALA A 383 -9.04 -12.70 -10.85
C ALA A 383 -8.29 -11.63 -11.67
N TYR A 384 -8.76 -10.38 -11.66
CA TYR A 384 -8.09 -9.23 -12.30
C TYR A 384 -6.68 -9.01 -11.73
N VAL A 385 -6.54 -9.01 -10.41
CA VAL A 385 -5.23 -8.88 -9.76
C VAL A 385 -4.27 -9.99 -10.20
N ARG A 386 -4.73 -11.23 -10.26
CA ARG A 386 -3.89 -12.36 -10.70
C ARG A 386 -3.43 -12.25 -12.15
N GLN A 387 -4.19 -11.62 -13.02
CA GLN A 387 -3.77 -11.36 -14.40
C GLN A 387 -2.75 -10.22 -14.47
N CYS A 388 -3.00 -9.12 -13.77
CA CYS A 388 -2.11 -7.96 -13.81
C CYS A 388 -0.82 -8.16 -12.98
N PHE A 389 -0.88 -8.99 -11.93
CA PHE A 389 0.21 -9.24 -10.97
C PHE A 389 0.45 -10.76 -10.84
N PRO A 390 0.87 -11.43 -11.91
CA PRO A 390 1.07 -12.88 -11.89
C PRO A 390 2.12 -13.26 -10.85
N GLY A 391 1.85 -14.35 -10.12
CA GLY A 391 2.72 -14.85 -9.06
C GLY A 391 2.52 -14.21 -7.69
N ALA A 392 1.85 -13.06 -7.58
CA ALA A 392 1.56 -12.46 -6.29
C ALA A 392 0.51 -13.28 -5.51
N ALA A 393 0.72 -13.43 -4.21
CA ALA A 393 -0.34 -13.85 -3.30
C ALA A 393 -1.39 -12.73 -3.19
N VAL A 394 -2.66 -13.10 -2.93
CA VAL A 394 -3.74 -12.12 -2.71
C VAL A 394 -4.29 -12.30 -1.32
N LEU A 395 -4.31 -11.20 -0.56
CA LEU A 395 -4.87 -11.13 0.78
C LEU A 395 -6.05 -10.15 0.80
N VAL A 396 -7.24 -10.65 1.10
CA VAL A 396 -8.41 -9.81 1.33
C VAL A 396 -8.45 -9.41 2.79
N LEU A 397 -8.41 -8.11 3.08
CA LEU A 397 -8.70 -7.60 4.41
C LEU A 397 -10.23 -7.45 4.55
N GLY A 398 -10.78 -8.14 5.51
CA GLY A 398 -12.17 -7.96 5.90
C GLY A 398 -12.42 -6.52 6.36
N VAL A 399 -13.66 -6.07 6.25
CA VAL A 399 -14.03 -4.72 6.71
C VAL A 399 -13.64 -4.49 8.18
N SER A 400 -13.35 -3.23 8.50
CA SER A 400 -13.07 -2.79 9.87
C SER A 400 -14.33 -2.86 10.75
N ASP A 401 -14.15 -2.78 12.06
CA ASP A 401 -15.25 -2.48 12.96
C ASP A 401 -15.77 -1.06 12.70
N ARG A 402 -17.08 -0.88 12.79
CA ARG A 402 -17.79 0.37 12.56
C ARG A 402 -19.03 0.42 13.41
N SER A 403 -19.38 1.59 13.95
CA SER A 403 -20.63 1.78 14.66
C SER A 403 -21.52 2.79 13.95
N VAL A 404 -22.81 2.63 14.12
CA VAL A 404 -23.84 3.53 13.60
C VAL A 404 -24.60 4.17 14.75
N LYS A 405 -25.09 5.37 14.54
CA LYS A 405 -25.91 6.08 15.54
C LYS A 405 -27.32 5.48 15.55
N THR A 406 -27.78 5.06 16.71
CA THR A 406 -29.15 4.60 16.98
C THR A 406 -29.78 5.50 18.06
N ASP A 407 -31.04 5.26 18.40
CA ASP A 407 -31.70 5.95 19.51
C ASP A 407 -31.05 5.65 20.88
N ALA A 408 -30.39 4.51 21.02
CA ALA A 408 -29.66 4.10 22.22
C ALA A 408 -28.21 4.62 22.27
N GLY A 409 -27.71 5.27 21.20
CA GLY A 409 -26.33 5.73 21.08
C GLY A 409 -25.62 5.15 19.88
N PHE A 410 -24.30 4.95 19.97
CA PHE A 410 -23.54 4.29 18.91
C PHE A 410 -23.48 2.79 19.16
N GLU A 411 -23.91 1.99 18.21
CA GLU A 411 -23.91 0.54 18.26
C GLU A 411 -23.14 -0.05 17.09
N PRO A 412 -22.50 -1.24 17.23
CA PRO A 412 -21.86 -1.91 16.12
C PRO A 412 -22.81 -2.11 14.95
N MET A 413 -22.38 -1.80 13.72
CA MET A 413 -23.21 -1.94 12.52
C MET A 413 -23.57 -3.41 12.29
N ASP A 414 -24.86 -3.72 12.18
CA ASP A 414 -25.40 -5.06 11.99
C ASP A 414 -24.99 -5.72 10.66
N ALA A 415 -24.62 -4.93 9.66
CA ALA A 415 -24.13 -5.38 8.36
C ALA A 415 -22.74 -6.04 8.40
N ILE A 416 -21.92 -5.75 9.42
CA ILE A 416 -20.52 -6.21 9.50
C ILE A 416 -20.38 -7.73 9.41
N PRO A 417 -21.08 -8.57 10.21
CA PRO A 417 -20.95 -10.02 10.13
C PRO A 417 -21.25 -10.57 8.73
N HIS A 418 -22.26 -10.01 8.08
CA HIS A 418 -22.69 -10.42 6.74
C HIS A 418 -21.67 -10.04 5.66
N MET A 419 -21.04 -8.87 5.79
CA MET A 419 -19.97 -8.45 4.89
C MET A 419 -18.70 -9.27 5.11
N LEU A 420 -18.31 -9.55 6.34
CA LEU A 420 -17.15 -10.41 6.64
C LEU A 420 -17.34 -11.82 6.08
N ASP A 421 -18.54 -12.40 6.23
CA ASP A 421 -18.87 -13.72 5.66
C ASP A 421 -18.81 -13.69 4.12
N CYS A 422 -19.33 -12.63 3.51
CA CYS A 422 -19.25 -12.40 2.07
C CYS A 422 -17.79 -12.37 1.60
N GLN A 423 -16.94 -11.57 2.23
CA GLN A 423 -15.53 -11.41 1.87
C GLN A 423 -14.73 -12.69 2.09
N ARG A 424 -14.94 -13.37 3.22
CA ARG A 424 -14.31 -14.66 3.53
C ARG A 424 -14.70 -15.74 2.51
N ARG A 425 -15.99 -15.78 2.11
CA ARG A 425 -16.49 -16.72 1.09
C ARG A 425 -15.84 -16.45 -0.26
N ALA A 426 -15.77 -15.19 -0.72
CA ALA A 426 -15.12 -14.84 -1.97
C ALA A 426 -13.62 -15.21 -1.97
N ALA A 427 -12.92 -14.98 -0.86
CA ALA A 427 -11.52 -15.40 -0.70
C ALA A 427 -11.40 -16.93 -0.79
N ARG A 428 -12.28 -17.68 -0.12
CA ARG A 428 -12.30 -19.15 -0.15
C ARG A 428 -12.58 -19.68 -1.56
N ASN A 429 -13.59 -19.16 -2.24
CA ASN A 429 -13.97 -19.61 -3.59
C ASN A 429 -12.85 -19.40 -4.62
N THR A 430 -12.03 -18.39 -4.41
CA THR A 430 -10.92 -18.05 -5.31
C THR A 430 -9.57 -18.59 -4.85
N GLY A 431 -9.48 -19.24 -3.69
CA GLY A 431 -8.19 -19.65 -3.11
C GLY A 431 -7.29 -18.46 -2.83
N ALA A 432 -7.83 -17.36 -2.33
CA ALA A 432 -7.10 -16.22 -1.78
C ALA A 432 -7.01 -16.34 -0.26
N ALA A 433 -6.19 -15.49 0.37
CA ALA A 433 -6.17 -15.42 1.82
C ALA A 433 -7.12 -14.35 2.34
N PHE A 434 -7.54 -14.48 3.59
CA PHE A 434 -8.43 -13.55 4.27
C PHE A 434 -7.89 -13.18 5.66
N TRP A 435 -8.02 -11.91 6.03
CA TRP A 435 -7.71 -11.45 7.38
C TRP A 435 -8.86 -10.62 7.94
N PRO A 436 -9.49 -11.03 9.07
CA PRO A 436 -10.65 -10.35 9.63
C PRO A 436 -10.25 -9.10 10.41
N THR A 437 -10.13 -7.97 9.74
CA THR A 437 -9.75 -6.67 10.35
C THR A 437 -10.66 -6.29 11.52
N CYS A 438 -11.97 -6.51 11.38
CA CYS A 438 -12.93 -6.25 12.44
C CYS A 438 -12.62 -7.04 13.73
N ASP A 439 -12.27 -8.32 13.61
CA ASP A 439 -11.97 -9.17 14.75
C ASP A 439 -10.68 -8.69 15.46
N ALA A 440 -9.67 -8.29 14.68
CA ALA A 440 -8.45 -7.69 15.21
C ALA A 440 -8.73 -6.37 15.94
N MET A 441 -9.62 -5.53 15.43
CA MET A 441 -10.04 -4.29 16.10
C MET A 441 -10.84 -4.58 17.37
N ARG A 442 -11.75 -5.56 17.34
CA ARG A 442 -12.55 -5.99 18.51
C ARG A 442 -11.70 -6.58 19.61
N ALA A 443 -10.63 -7.30 19.28
CA ALA A 443 -9.63 -7.76 20.26
C ALA A 443 -8.94 -6.59 20.99
N LEU A 444 -8.94 -5.40 20.39
CA LEU A 444 -8.41 -4.15 20.95
C LEU A 444 -9.51 -3.26 21.59
N GLY A 445 -10.72 -3.77 21.75
CA GLY A 445 -11.87 -3.09 22.34
C GLY A 445 -12.89 -2.52 21.36
N GLY A 446 -12.70 -2.74 20.04
CA GLY A 446 -13.63 -2.33 18.99
C GLY A 446 -13.65 -0.83 18.73
N MET A 447 -14.55 -0.40 17.82
CA MET A 447 -14.62 0.98 17.37
C MET A 447 -14.93 1.97 18.49
N GLU A 448 -15.76 1.60 19.47
CA GLU A 448 -16.05 2.44 20.62
C GLU A 448 -14.77 2.78 21.42
N GLN A 449 -13.95 1.76 21.70
CA GLN A 449 -12.69 1.98 22.40
C GLN A 449 -11.68 2.77 21.54
N PHE A 450 -11.70 2.59 20.22
CA PHE A 450 -10.87 3.37 19.31
C PHE A 450 -11.23 4.86 19.37
N VAL A 451 -12.52 5.20 19.36
CA VAL A 451 -12.97 6.60 19.49
C VAL A 451 -12.63 7.15 20.87
N LYS A 452 -12.88 6.39 21.94
CA LYS A 452 -12.57 6.80 23.32
C LYS A 452 -11.08 7.09 23.53
N ASN A 453 -10.20 6.32 22.89
CA ASN A 453 -8.76 6.49 22.96
C ASN A 453 -8.22 7.54 21.97
N GLY A 454 -9.07 8.19 21.18
CA GLY A 454 -8.63 9.11 20.12
C GLY A 454 -7.91 8.42 18.95
N TRP A 455 -8.19 7.14 18.69
CA TRP A 455 -7.63 6.35 17.59
C TRP A 455 -8.54 6.34 16.35
N ALA A 456 -9.76 6.79 16.49
CA ALA A 456 -10.74 6.94 15.42
C ALA A 456 -11.47 8.28 15.54
N GLY A 457 -12.11 8.71 14.44
CA GLY A 457 -12.97 9.87 14.40
C GLY A 457 -14.28 9.65 15.17
N LYS A 458 -14.95 10.75 15.56
CA LYS A 458 -16.26 10.72 16.20
C LYS A 458 -17.38 10.22 15.28
N ASP A 459 -17.07 9.97 14.01
CA ASP A 459 -17.95 9.32 13.04
C ASP A 459 -18.02 7.79 13.23
N TYR A 460 -17.23 7.25 14.17
CA TYR A 460 -17.19 5.82 14.49
C TYR A 460 -16.93 4.91 13.26
N THR A 461 -16.26 5.45 12.25
CA THR A 461 -15.95 4.75 10.99
C THR A 461 -14.48 4.88 10.61
N HIS A 462 -13.95 6.10 10.61
CA HIS A 462 -12.60 6.37 10.12
C HIS A 462 -11.58 6.37 11.25
N ILE A 463 -10.57 5.51 11.12
CA ILE A 463 -9.40 5.53 12.00
C ILE A 463 -8.45 6.65 11.58
N ASN A 464 -7.66 7.12 12.53
CA ASN A 464 -6.55 8.02 12.29
C ASN A 464 -5.20 7.26 12.36
N TYR A 465 -4.08 7.97 12.28
CA TYR A 465 -2.75 7.35 12.32
C TYR A 465 -2.47 6.54 13.60
N ALA A 466 -3.06 6.91 14.74
CA ALA A 466 -2.90 6.15 15.97
C ALA A 466 -3.69 4.84 15.95
N GLY A 467 -4.90 4.85 15.38
CA GLY A 467 -5.70 3.66 15.13
C GLY A 467 -5.09 2.77 14.05
N GLY A 468 -4.65 3.38 12.95
CA GLY A 468 -3.96 2.67 11.86
C GLY A 468 -2.72 1.92 12.34
N ARG A 469 -1.96 2.51 13.27
CA ARG A 469 -0.84 1.84 13.94
C ARG A 469 -1.27 0.55 14.65
N ARG A 470 -2.40 0.56 15.37
CA ARG A 470 -2.90 -0.61 16.11
C ARG A 470 -3.28 -1.75 15.15
N VAL A 471 -4.01 -1.41 14.11
CA VAL A 471 -4.39 -2.38 13.06
C VAL A 471 -3.16 -2.89 12.31
N ALA A 472 -2.23 -2.00 11.96
CA ALA A 472 -0.98 -2.36 11.29
C ALA A 472 -0.13 -3.34 12.10
N TRP A 473 -0.06 -3.15 13.43
CA TRP A 473 0.68 -4.05 14.31
C TRP A 473 0.01 -5.42 14.41
N ALA A 474 -1.31 -5.47 14.50
CA ALA A 474 -2.03 -6.74 14.50
C ALA A 474 -1.86 -7.51 13.18
N LEU A 475 -1.90 -6.81 12.04
CA LEU A 475 -1.63 -7.42 10.74
C LEU A 475 -0.17 -7.89 10.61
N PHE A 476 0.79 -7.09 11.10
CA PHE A 476 2.19 -7.49 11.15
C PHE A 476 2.38 -8.76 11.98
N ASP A 477 1.77 -8.83 13.16
CA ASP A 477 1.88 -10.00 14.04
C ASP A 477 1.30 -11.26 13.36
N ALA A 478 0.20 -11.11 12.59
CA ALA A 478 -0.36 -12.20 11.80
C ALA A 478 0.57 -12.68 10.68
N ILE A 479 1.22 -11.76 9.95
CA ILE A 479 2.22 -12.10 8.93
C ILE A 479 3.44 -12.73 9.59
N ASN A 480 3.94 -12.16 10.69
CA ASN A 480 5.11 -12.65 11.40
C ASN A 480 4.91 -14.04 11.99
N ALA A 481 3.69 -14.40 12.40
CA ALA A 481 3.36 -15.75 12.85
C ALA A 481 3.60 -16.78 11.74
N GLY A 482 3.14 -16.52 10.50
CA GLY A 482 3.38 -17.38 9.36
C GLY A 482 4.87 -17.50 9.00
N VAL A 483 5.63 -16.39 9.10
CA VAL A 483 7.08 -16.41 8.89
C VAL A 483 7.79 -17.23 9.97
N SER A 484 7.37 -17.11 11.22
CA SER A 484 7.95 -17.87 12.35
C SER A 484 7.70 -19.37 12.21
N GLU A 485 6.55 -19.77 11.69
CA GLU A 485 6.23 -21.17 11.38
C GLU A 485 7.18 -21.71 10.32
N ILE A 486 7.34 -21.03 9.19
CA ILE A 486 8.30 -21.39 8.12
C ILE A 486 9.73 -21.49 8.65
N TYR A 487 10.17 -20.53 9.45
CA TYR A 487 11.51 -20.54 10.04
C TYR A 487 11.71 -21.77 10.92
N THR A 488 10.72 -22.13 11.74
CA THR A 488 10.78 -23.30 12.60
C THR A 488 10.87 -24.60 11.78
N GLU A 489 10.06 -24.74 10.74
CA GLU A 489 10.10 -25.91 9.84
C GLU A 489 11.45 -26.04 9.13
N GLN A 490 11.97 -24.95 8.59
CA GLN A 490 13.28 -24.93 7.93
C GLN A 490 14.41 -25.30 8.91
N ARG A 491 14.35 -24.84 10.15
CA ARG A 491 15.29 -25.18 11.20
C ARG A 491 15.25 -26.67 11.54
N ILE A 492 14.06 -27.23 11.72
CA ILE A 492 13.87 -28.67 11.96
C ILE A 492 14.40 -29.49 10.79
N ALA A 493 14.08 -29.11 9.56
CA ALA A 493 14.57 -29.80 8.37
C ALA A 493 16.11 -29.74 8.25
N SER A 494 16.71 -28.61 8.60
CA SER A 494 18.16 -28.43 8.66
C SER A 494 18.80 -29.34 9.71
N LEU A 495 18.24 -29.43 10.92
CA LEU A 495 18.71 -30.31 11.98
C LEU A 495 18.63 -31.79 11.58
N ARG A 496 17.49 -32.19 10.95
CA ARG A 496 17.31 -33.55 10.42
C ARG A 496 18.38 -33.91 9.37
N ARG A 497 18.67 -33.00 8.43
CA ARG A 497 19.71 -33.18 7.42
C ARG A 497 21.11 -33.34 8.05
N ARG A 498 21.44 -32.49 9.04
CA ARG A 498 22.74 -32.60 9.77
C ARG A 498 22.86 -33.92 10.53
N ALA A 499 21.78 -34.37 11.19
CA ALA A 499 21.79 -35.65 11.88
C ALA A 499 21.98 -36.83 10.91
N ALA A 500 21.27 -36.83 9.76
CA ALA A 500 21.43 -37.83 8.73
C ALA A 500 22.87 -37.85 8.17
N GLN A 501 23.44 -36.68 7.91
CA GLN A 501 24.84 -36.57 7.44
C GLN A 501 25.84 -37.10 8.47
N ALA A 502 25.65 -36.79 9.75
CA ALA A 502 26.50 -37.30 10.82
C ALA A 502 26.49 -38.85 10.93
N VAL A 503 25.31 -39.46 10.73
CA VAL A 503 25.17 -40.93 10.67
C VAL A 503 25.92 -41.48 9.47
N LEU A 504 25.79 -40.89 8.28
CA LEU A 504 26.54 -41.30 7.09
C LEU A 504 28.05 -41.17 7.26
N ASP A 505 28.52 -40.08 7.85
CA ASP A 505 29.95 -39.85 8.10
C ASP A 505 30.51 -40.82 9.15
N SER A 506 29.69 -41.18 10.15
CA SER A 506 30.06 -42.21 11.13
C SER A 506 30.15 -43.60 10.49
N ALA A 507 29.18 -43.96 9.64
CA ALA A 507 29.20 -45.23 8.90
C ALA A 507 30.40 -45.31 7.94
N ARG A 508 30.75 -44.22 7.25
CA ARG A 508 31.93 -44.13 6.39
C ARG A 508 33.20 -44.32 7.18
N ARG A 509 33.37 -43.70 8.34
CA ARG A 509 34.52 -43.87 9.22
C ARG A 509 34.66 -45.33 9.69
N ALA A 510 33.56 -45.92 10.16
CA ALA A 510 33.54 -47.32 10.57
C ALA A 510 33.89 -48.31 9.42
N ALA A 511 33.53 -47.99 8.18
CA ALA A 511 33.91 -48.78 7.01
C ALA A 511 35.39 -48.65 6.68
N VAL A 512 35.98 -47.46 6.80
CA VAL A 512 37.41 -47.22 6.63
C VAL A 512 38.22 -47.96 7.71
N ASP A 513 37.83 -47.87 8.98
CA ASP A 513 38.47 -48.55 10.09
C ASP A 513 38.46 -50.07 9.90
N ARG A 514 37.38 -50.66 9.36
CA ARG A 514 37.32 -52.09 9.03
C ARG A 514 38.24 -52.47 7.86
N SER A 515 38.50 -51.58 6.92
CA SER A 515 39.39 -51.83 5.79
C SER A 515 40.88 -51.77 6.16
N ILE A 516 41.19 -51.11 7.29
CA ILE A 516 42.58 -50.96 7.80
C ILE A 516 42.95 -52.08 8.74
N LEU A 517 42.02 -52.87 9.28
CA LEU A 517 42.33 -54.04 10.09
C LEU A 517 42.96 -55.11 9.19
N PRO A 518 44.21 -55.58 9.48
CA PRO A 518 44.83 -56.63 8.69
C PRO A 518 43.97 -57.90 8.75
N SER A 519 43.72 -58.49 7.57
CA SER A 519 43.09 -59.78 7.46
C SER A 519 43.87 -60.75 8.31
N SER A 520 43.33 -61.22 9.43
CA SER A 520 43.91 -62.37 10.18
C SER A 520 43.73 -63.57 9.28
N ALA A 521 44.73 -63.80 8.42
CA ALA A 521 44.87 -65.05 7.73
C ALA A 521 45.04 -66.18 8.78
N PRO A 522 44.26 -67.25 8.70
CA PRO A 522 44.47 -68.35 9.62
C PRO A 522 45.86 -68.92 9.41
N LEU A 523 46.69 -68.92 10.45
CA LEU A 523 47.94 -69.65 10.51
C LEU A 523 47.66 -71.13 10.21
N ASN A 524 48.19 -71.60 9.09
CA ASN A 524 48.08 -72.97 8.65
C ASN A 524 48.90 -73.85 9.60
N PRO A 525 48.32 -74.78 10.37
CA PRO A 525 49.12 -75.68 11.23
C PRO A 525 49.52 -76.92 10.44
N ARG A 526 50.54 -76.81 9.57
CA ARG A 526 51.29 -77.97 9.02
C ARG A 526 52.61 -77.51 8.49
N ALA A 527 53.61 -77.63 9.32
CA ALA A 527 54.95 -78.17 8.95
C ALA A 527 55.73 -78.44 10.24
N GLN A 528 56.09 -79.63 10.38
CA GLN A 528 56.94 -80.26 11.41
C GLN A 528 58.24 -79.53 11.56
#